data_fcd21372d35edb77c1524222e714afb9
#
_entry.id   fcd21372d35edb77c1524222e714afb9
#
_cell.length_a   1.000
_cell.length_b   1.000
_cell.length_c   1.000
_cell.angle_alpha   90.00
_cell.angle_beta   90.00
_cell.angle_gamma   90.00
#
_symmetry.space_group_name_H-M   'P 1'
#
loop_
_entity.id
_entity.type
_entity.pdbx_description
1 polymer ?
#
loop_
_entity_poly.entity_id
_entity_poly.type
_entity_poly.pdbx_seq_one_letter_code
_entity_poly.pdbx_strand_id
1 'polypeptide(L)'
;MSIDLVIIYLAFIFILILPVLAIHSLKCGKRLGIVIWLSILHMVSLTLAIIFMLYYLVTRSFQIVYVASYTDRDLPLIYVVSALWAGPEGSLLFWSWILSVFITLLLRKEGALALIGSIVISSINIFLTGLLITVSNPFVRFSFTLQDGRGLNPLLQNPYMAIHPPLIFLGYSALSIPYGLAIAGLVTGDDGWINHSRIWALSGWIFLTLGIVLGAAWSYIVLGWGGYWAWDPVENSSLIPWISSTMLLHSITVQRVRGMMRIWNIIIAILTFISIVLASFITRSGIIESIHAFASMNVGIAICWYMVVMLITSLFLLAKYGGKPASDKYYSLLSREFMVLTSITVFIIMVSTILWGTLYPLIIAFIHGIRVSVSSGFFENIFKPLFIVVTGLMGICSYLKWIHTDTRALRWKICISTLLGLASLLMLGCSEYMVLAGGFVSGFTILSHIINIRKLTFRKIGFSLIHIGVALILLGYLVSSTCERVQTISLENGIAIMSCGYTYALEEVNKTISGLDAEYIALIRIGAPTEYVAALIEIPGASALLKPSIKYYYKFNTILAIPDIWSRGWIDIYVSLHSITENSARIIVRFIPLVSLIWIGCIVMVCGSLILLLKPFRHKETVNSN
;
A
#
# COMPACT_ATOMS: atom_id res chain seq x y z
N MET A 1 8.47 -15.85 -35.83
CA MET A 1 8.09 -15.51 -34.47
C MET A 1 9.36 -15.29 -33.67
N SER A 2 9.52 -14.19 -32.95
CA SER A 2 10.71 -13.91 -32.15
C SER A 2 10.78 -14.83 -30.92
N ILE A 3 11.99 -15.07 -30.39
CA ILE A 3 12.20 -15.99 -29.25
C ILE A 3 11.45 -15.53 -28.01
N ASP A 4 11.41 -14.23 -27.74
CA ASP A 4 10.69 -13.59 -26.64
C ASP A 4 9.17 -13.87 -26.69
N LEU A 5 8.56 -13.82 -27.88
CA LEU A 5 7.16 -14.20 -28.07
C LEU A 5 6.92 -15.70 -27.83
N VAL A 6 7.80 -16.57 -28.37
CA VAL A 6 7.72 -18.04 -28.11
C VAL A 6 7.69 -18.31 -26.62
N ILE A 7 8.52 -17.64 -25.84
CA ILE A 7 8.63 -17.83 -24.38
C ILE A 7 7.33 -17.47 -23.66
N ILE A 8 6.65 -16.37 -24.04
CA ILE A 8 5.35 -16.03 -23.44
C ILE A 8 4.28 -17.05 -23.82
N TYR A 9 4.24 -17.51 -25.07
CA TYR A 9 3.31 -18.58 -25.48
C TYR A 9 3.56 -19.88 -24.70
N LEU A 10 4.83 -20.28 -24.51
CA LEU A 10 5.18 -21.43 -23.68
C LEU A 10 4.72 -21.24 -22.24
N ALA A 11 4.95 -20.07 -21.64
CA ALA A 11 4.44 -19.75 -20.31
C ALA A 11 2.92 -19.91 -20.24
N PHE A 12 2.18 -19.41 -21.21
CA PHE A 12 0.72 -19.55 -21.27
C PHE A 12 0.28 -21.01 -21.40
N ILE A 13 0.93 -21.81 -22.25
CA ILE A 13 0.63 -23.23 -22.44
C ILE A 13 0.86 -24.00 -21.12
N PHE A 14 1.98 -23.79 -20.45
CA PHE A 14 2.29 -24.47 -19.20
C PHE A 14 1.27 -24.16 -18.10
N ILE A 15 0.87 -22.88 -17.94
CA ILE A 15 -0.11 -22.51 -16.91
C ILE A 15 -1.52 -22.98 -17.27
N LEU A 16 -1.87 -23.09 -18.55
CA LEU A 16 -3.16 -23.60 -19.00
C LEU A 16 -3.32 -25.11 -18.73
N ILE A 17 -2.24 -25.88 -18.89
CA ILE A 17 -2.22 -27.34 -18.66
C ILE A 17 -2.19 -27.65 -17.15
N LEU A 18 -1.59 -26.80 -16.33
CA LEU A 18 -1.36 -27.04 -14.90
C LEU A 18 -2.65 -27.38 -14.13
N PRO A 19 -3.77 -26.63 -14.21
CA PRO A 19 -5.01 -26.96 -13.50
C PRO A 19 -5.59 -28.30 -13.93
N VAL A 20 -5.50 -28.67 -15.21
CA VAL A 20 -6.01 -29.92 -15.75
C VAL A 20 -5.28 -31.10 -15.13
N LEU A 21 -3.94 -31.06 -15.09
CA LEU A 21 -3.15 -32.12 -14.47
C LEU A 21 -3.25 -32.11 -12.94
N ALA A 22 -3.45 -30.96 -12.31
CA ALA A 22 -3.71 -30.87 -10.89
C ALA A 22 -5.05 -31.55 -10.51
N ILE A 23 -6.13 -31.34 -11.29
CA ILE A 23 -7.42 -32.04 -11.12
C ILE A 23 -7.26 -33.53 -11.32
N HIS A 24 -6.50 -33.94 -12.34
CA HIS A 24 -6.22 -35.36 -12.57
C HIS A 24 -5.44 -35.99 -11.40
N SER A 25 -4.45 -35.26 -10.88
CA SER A 25 -3.66 -35.68 -9.70
C SER A 25 -4.52 -35.85 -8.45
N LEU A 26 -5.49 -34.94 -8.21
CA LEU A 26 -6.46 -35.09 -7.12
C LEU A 26 -7.30 -36.35 -7.21
N LYS A 27 -7.73 -36.75 -8.42
CA LYS A 27 -8.58 -37.93 -8.64
C LYS A 27 -7.80 -39.25 -8.54
N CYS A 28 -6.57 -39.26 -9.03
CA CYS A 28 -5.78 -40.51 -9.17
C CYS A 28 -4.78 -40.73 -8.03
N GLY A 29 -4.57 -39.74 -7.14
CA GLY A 29 -3.58 -39.82 -6.06
C GLY A 29 -2.12 -39.94 -6.53
N LYS A 30 -1.85 -39.67 -7.80
CA LYS A 30 -0.53 -39.84 -8.45
C LYS A 30 -0.20 -38.58 -9.28
N ARG A 31 1.11 -38.39 -9.59
CA ARG A 31 1.62 -37.34 -10.52
C ARG A 31 1.76 -35.91 -9.97
N LEU A 32 1.83 -35.72 -8.66
CA LEU A 32 2.13 -34.39 -8.09
C LEU A 32 3.44 -33.80 -8.66
N GLY A 33 4.44 -34.65 -8.90
CA GLY A 33 5.72 -34.24 -9.49
C GLY A 33 5.57 -33.51 -10.85
N ILE A 34 4.66 -33.99 -11.73
CA ILE A 34 4.43 -33.37 -13.05
C ILE A 34 3.81 -31.97 -12.88
N VAL A 35 2.88 -31.77 -11.93
CA VAL A 35 2.25 -30.47 -11.67
C VAL A 35 3.31 -29.48 -11.15
N ILE A 36 4.20 -29.93 -10.26
CA ILE A 36 5.32 -29.12 -9.78
C ILE A 36 6.26 -28.75 -10.93
N TRP A 37 6.64 -29.71 -11.78
CA TRP A 37 7.50 -29.43 -12.95
C TRP A 37 6.86 -28.45 -13.91
N LEU A 38 5.56 -28.53 -14.20
CA LEU A 38 4.86 -27.53 -15.03
C LEU A 38 4.88 -26.15 -14.40
N SER A 39 4.69 -26.05 -13.08
CA SER A 39 4.78 -24.76 -12.39
C SER A 39 6.19 -24.16 -12.48
N ILE A 40 7.22 -25.00 -12.40
CA ILE A 40 8.62 -24.57 -12.58
C ILE A 40 8.87 -24.11 -14.02
N LEU A 41 8.40 -24.88 -15.02
CA LEU A 41 8.55 -24.51 -16.42
C LEU A 41 7.84 -23.17 -16.73
N HIS A 42 6.63 -22.98 -16.20
CA HIS A 42 5.92 -21.72 -16.31
C HIS A 42 6.70 -20.57 -15.67
N MET A 43 7.19 -20.74 -14.43
CA MET A 43 8.00 -19.77 -13.72
C MET A 43 9.30 -19.44 -14.48
N VAL A 44 10.01 -20.45 -14.99
CA VAL A 44 11.23 -20.26 -15.77
C VAL A 44 10.96 -19.49 -17.07
N SER A 45 9.86 -19.81 -17.77
CA SER A 45 9.48 -19.11 -18.99
C SER A 45 9.22 -17.62 -18.71
N LEU A 46 8.46 -17.28 -17.66
CA LEU A 46 8.26 -15.88 -17.28
C LEU A 46 9.54 -15.18 -16.78
N THR A 47 10.42 -15.93 -16.09
CA THR A 47 11.74 -15.40 -15.68
C THR A 47 12.59 -15.05 -16.91
N LEU A 48 12.60 -15.90 -17.93
CA LEU A 48 13.28 -15.59 -19.19
C LEU A 48 12.65 -14.39 -19.89
N ALA A 49 11.33 -14.27 -19.92
CA ALA A 49 10.64 -13.09 -20.48
C ALA A 49 11.03 -11.79 -19.75
N ILE A 50 11.14 -11.81 -18.41
CA ILE A 50 11.64 -10.67 -17.61
C ILE A 50 13.09 -10.36 -17.97
N ILE A 51 13.96 -11.37 -18.08
CA ILE A 51 15.37 -11.19 -18.45
C ILE A 51 15.49 -10.57 -19.85
N PHE A 52 14.71 -11.05 -20.84
CA PHE A 52 14.70 -10.44 -22.17
C PHE A 52 14.24 -8.99 -22.13
N MET A 53 13.17 -8.68 -21.38
CA MET A 53 12.71 -7.30 -21.28
C MET A 53 13.75 -6.41 -20.62
N LEU A 54 14.38 -6.85 -19.52
CA LEU A 54 15.47 -6.10 -18.88
C LEU A 54 16.65 -5.91 -19.83
N TYR A 55 17.01 -6.94 -20.60
CA TYR A 55 18.04 -6.82 -21.63
C TYR A 55 17.70 -5.74 -22.65
N TYR A 56 16.48 -5.72 -23.21
CA TYR A 56 16.06 -4.71 -24.17
C TYR A 56 16.00 -3.30 -23.54
N LEU A 57 15.59 -3.17 -22.31
CA LEU A 57 15.59 -1.90 -21.58
C LEU A 57 17.02 -1.37 -21.40
N VAL A 58 17.94 -2.19 -20.90
CA VAL A 58 19.33 -1.80 -20.62
C VAL A 58 20.10 -1.49 -21.90
N THR A 59 19.87 -2.26 -22.97
CA THR A 59 20.51 -2.03 -24.28
C THR A 59 19.83 -0.92 -25.11
N ARG A 60 18.78 -0.28 -24.57
CA ARG A 60 18.04 0.77 -25.29
C ARG A 60 17.55 0.30 -26.67
N SER A 61 17.00 -0.92 -26.73
CA SER A 61 16.52 -1.50 -27.98
C SER A 61 15.21 -0.84 -28.45
N PHE A 62 15.31 0.39 -28.98
CA PHE A 62 14.15 1.22 -29.37
C PHE A 62 13.34 0.66 -30.54
N GLN A 63 13.69 -0.49 -31.07
CA GLN A 63 12.81 -1.25 -31.96
C GLN A 63 11.63 -1.86 -31.18
N ILE A 64 11.77 -2.12 -29.89
CA ILE A 64 10.69 -2.59 -29.02
C ILE A 64 9.82 -1.39 -28.61
N VAL A 65 8.52 -1.44 -28.91
CA VAL A 65 7.57 -0.35 -28.65
C VAL A 65 7.58 0.05 -27.17
N TYR A 66 7.58 -0.94 -26.26
CA TYR A 66 7.63 -0.70 -24.82
C TYR A 66 8.90 0.06 -24.40
N VAL A 67 10.06 -0.39 -24.89
CA VAL A 67 11.35 0.25 -24.56
C VAL A 67 11.38 1.70 -25.03
N ALA A 68 10.95 1.95 -26.27
CA ALA A 68 10.88 3.30 -26.83
C ALA A 68 9.88 4.21 -26.11
N SER A 69 8.82 3.63 -25.53
CA SER A 69 7.79 4.40 -24.82
C SER A 69 8.21 4.83 -23.41
N TYR A 70 9.05 4.05 -22.73
CA TYR A 70 9.36 4.24 -21.31
C TYR A 70 10.84 4.47 -20.98
N THR A 71 11.73 4.51 -22.00
CA THR A 71 13.15 4.85 -21.81
C THR A 71 13.66 5.79 -22.88
N ASP A 72 14.78 6.45 -22.63
CA ASP A 72 15.57 7.20 -23.59
C ASP A 72 17.08 6.95 -23.31
N ARG A 73 17.95 7.61 -24.08
CA ARG A 73 19.40 7.42 -23.97
C ARG A 73 19.98 8.00 -22.67
N ASP A 74 19.40 9.09 -22.19
CA ASP A 74 19.91 9.85 -21.04
C ASP A 74 19.36 9.36 -19.70
N LEU A 75 18.33 8.48 -19.71
CA LEU A 75 17.69 7.99 -18.50
C LEU A 75 18.66 7.18 -17.62
N PRO A 76 18.85 7.54 -16.35
CA PRO A 76 19.71 6.82 -15.41
C PRO A 76 19.32 5.34 -15.27
N LEU A 77 20.32 4.46 -15.11
CA LEU A 77 20.13 3.00 -15.13
C LEU A 77 19.08 2.51 -14.12
N ILE A 78 18.99 3.11 -12.93
CA ILE A 78 17.99 2.74 -11.92
C ILE A 78 16.56 2.92 -12.47
N TYR A 79 16.34 4.00 -13.22
CA TYR A 79 15.01 4.27 -13.82
C TYR A 79 14.78 3.46 -15.08
N VAL A 80 15.82 3.08 -15.79
CA VAL A 80 15.72 2.11 -16.91
C VAL A 80 15.25 0.75 -16.42
N VAL A 81 15.79 0.26 -15.31
CA VAL A 81 15.33 -0.98 -14.68
C VAL A 81 13.90 -0.83 -14.17
N SER A 82 13.57 0.30 -13.54
CA SER A 82 12.22 0.54 -13.04
C SER A 82 11.19 0.75 -14.16
N ALA A 83 11.62 1.08 -15.36
CA ALA A 83 10.74 1.13 -16.52
C ALA A 83 10.07 -0.23 -16.83
N LEU A 84 10.61 -1.34 -16.33
CA LEU A 84 9.97 -2.66 -16.45
C LEU A 84 8.53 -2.68 -15.94
N TRP A 85 8.21 -1.91 -14.92
CA TRP A 85 6.86 -1.84 -14.34
C TRP A 85 6.19 -0.47 -14.51
N ALA A 86 6.75 0.42 -15.31
CA ALA A 86 6.21 1.76 -15.53
C ALA A 86 5.00 1.80 -16.45
N GLY A 87 4.82 0.79 -17.29
CA GLY A 87 3.71 0.69 -18.23
C GLY A 87 2.81 -0.53 -17.98
N PRO A 88 1.62 -0.59 -18.61
CA PRO A 88 0.67 -1.66 -18.43
C PRO A 88 1.23 -3.03 -18.79
N GLU A 89 1.94 -3.17 -19.93
CA GLU A 89 2.44 -4.44 -20.45
C GLU A 89 3.51 -5.03 -19.52
N GLY A 90 4.51 -4.23 -19.17
CA GLY A 90 5.61 -4.65 -18.31
C GLY A 90 5.15 -4.93 -16.88
N SER A 91 4.22 -4.13 -16.34
CA SER A 91 3.65 -4.35 -15.01
C SER A 91 2.81 -5.64 -14.92
N LEU A 92 2.07 -6.01 -15.99
CA LEU A 92 1.34 -7.28 -16.06
C LEU A 92 2.30 -8.47 -16.16
N LEU A 93 3.38 -8.34 -16.94
CA LEU A 93 4.42 -9.37 -17.03
C LEU A 93 5.08 -9.58 -15.65
N PHE A 94 5.42 -8.51 -14.96
CA PHE A 94 6.03 -8.55 -13.64
C PHE A 94 5.09 -9.19 -12.59
N TRP A 95 3.81 -8.82 -12.58
CA TRP A 95 2.82 -9.40 -11.68
C TRP A 95 2.60 -10.90 -11.95
N SER A 96 2.47 -11.29 -13.22
CA SER A 96 2.36 -12.68 -13.63
C SER A 96 3.58 -13.51 -13.18
N TRP A 97 4.78 -12.95 -13.30
CA TRP A 97 6.01 -13.58 -12.83
C TRP A 97 6.01 -13.82 -11.31
N ILE A 98 5.65 -12.82 -10.49
CA ILE A 98 5.57 -12.99 -9.04
C ILE A 98 4.55 -14.08 -8.67
N LEU A 99 3.37 -14.09 -9.30
CA LEU A 99 2.37 -15.13 -9.07
C LEU A 99 2.89 -16.52 -9.44
N SER A 100 3.66 -16.66 -10.53
CA SER A 100 4.23 -17.95 -10.93
C SER A 100 5.19 -18.50 -9.88
N VAL A 101 6.01 -17.64 -9.26
CA VAL A 101 6.88 -18.00 -8.13
C VAL A 101 6.03 -18.49 -6.94
N PHE A 102 4.96 -17.77 -6.62
CA PHE A 102 4.11 -18.11 -5.46
C PHE A 102 3.28 -19.37 -5.67
N ILE A 103 2.80 -19.63 -6.90
CA ILE A 103 2.17 -20.91 -7.26
C ILE A 103 3.16 -22.07 -7.04
N THR A 104 4.39 -21.91 -7.50
CA THR A 104 5.44 -22.94 -7.35
C THR A 104 5.79 -23.17 -5.87
N LEU A 105 5.88 -22.12 -5.07
CA LEU A 105 6.10 -22.22 -3.63
C LEU A 105 4.92 -22.88 -2.90
N LEU A 106 3.69 -22.60 -3.32
CA LEU A 106 2.50 -23.22 -2.74
C LEU A 106 2.46 -24.73 -3.03
N LEU A 107 2.77 -25.14 -4.25
CA LEU A 107 2.78 -26.55 -4.67
C LEU A 107 3.85 -27.40 -3.97
N ARG A 108 4.92 -26.78 -3.42
CA ARG A 108 5.89 -27.47 -2.57
C ARG A 108 5.31 -27.94 -1.23
N LYS A 109 4.18 -27.38 -0.82
CA LYS A 109 3.41 -27.86 0.33
C LYS A 109 2.42 -28.89 -0.19
N GLU A 110 2.74 -30.15 0.02
CA GLU A 110 1.91 -31.28 -0.40
C GLU A 110 0.51 -31.22 0.23
N GLY A 111 -0.49 -31.84 -0.46
CA GLY A 111 -1.84 -31.99 0.03
C GLY A 111 -2.92 -31.35 -0.85
N ALA A 112 -4.15 -31.71 -0.61
CA ALA A 112 -5.30 -31.26 -1.40
C ALA A 112 -5.51 -29.74 -1.36
N LEU A 113 -5.27 -29.11 -0.20
CA LEU A 113 -5.40 -27.67 -0.03
C LEU A 113 -4.42 -26.90 -0.94
N ALA A 114 -3.16 -27.33 -0.98
CA ALA A 114 -2.15 -26.68 -1.84
C ALA A 114 -2.48 -26.87 -3.33
N LEU A 115 -2.94 -28.06 -3.68
CA LEU A 115 -3.27 -28.40 -5.07
C LEU A 115 -4.50 -27.66 -5.58
N ILE A 116 -5.60 -27.64 -4.82
CA ILE A 116 -6.81 -26.89 -5.18
C ILE A 116 -6.54 -25.37 -5.12
N GLY A 117 -5.82 -24.90 -4.10
CA GLY A 117 -5.42 -23.52 -4.00
C GLY A 117 -4.59 -23.08 -5.22
N SER A 118 -3.65 -23.91 -5.67
CA SER A 118 -2.86 -23.60 -6.87
C SER A 118 -3.69 -23.57 -8.16
N ILE A 119 -4.73 -24.42 -8.29
CA ILE A 119 -5.69 -24.37 -9.41
C ILE A 119 -6.38 -22.99 -9.45
N VAL A 120 -6.88 -22.53 -8.30
CA VAL A 120 -7.57 -21.24 -8.21
C VAL A 120 -6.63 -20.09 -8.57
N ILE A 121 -5.39 -20.10 -8.05
CA ILE A 121 -4.42 -19.03 -8.31
C ILE A 121 -3.90 -19.11 -9.76
N SER A 122 -3.80 -20.30 -10.32
CA SER A 122 -3.45 -20.48 -11.74
C SER A 122 -4.47 -19.80 -12.66
N SER A 123 -5.76 -19.75 -12.30
CA SER A 123 -6.76 -19.01 -13.10
C SER A 123 -6.44 -17.53 -13.22
N ILE A 124 -5.87 -16.92 -12.17
CA ILE A 124 -5.41 -15.52 -12.19
C ILE A 124 -4.25 -15.39 -13.18
N ASN A 125 -3.30 -16.31 -13.11
CA ASN A 125 -2.12 -16.23 -13.96
C ASN A 125 -2.40 -16.60 -15.42
N ILE A 126 -3.38 -17.49 -15.68
CA ILE A 126 -3.93 -17.74 -17.04
C ILE A 126 -4.52 -16.45 -17.61
N PHE A 127 -5.31 -15.73 -16.81
CA PHE A 127 -5.89 -14.46 -17.23
C PHE A 127 -4.80 -13.43 -17.54
N LEU A 128 -3.82 -13.22 -16.65
CA LEU A 128 -2.74 -12.25 -16.85
C LEU A 128 -1.86 -12.59 -18.05
N THR A 129 -1.44 -13.84 -18.19
CA THR A 129 -0.63 -14.28 -19.35
C THR A 129 -1.45 -14.25 -20.65
N GLY A 130 -2.77 -14.50 -20.56
CA GLY A 130 -3.70 -14.31 -21.67
C GLY A 130 -3.76 -12.86 -22.15
N LEU A 131 -3.78 -11.87 -21.24
CA LEU A 131 -3.69 -10.45 -21.61
C LEU A 131 -2.35 -10.13 -22.29
N LEU A 132 -1.24 -10.70 -21.83
CA LEU A 132 0.08 -10.49 -22.41
C LEU A 132 0.20 -11.00 -23.85
N ILE A 133 -0.53 -12.04 -24.23
CA ILE A 133 -0.50 -12.57 -25.61
C ILE A 133 -1.55 -11.91 -26.54
N THR A 134 -2.57 -11.25 -25.98
CA THR A 134 -3.71 -10.73 -26.77
C THR A 134 -3.68 -9.21 -26.90
N VAL A 135 -3.78 -8.47 -25.79
CA VAL A 135 -4.01 -7.02 -25.79
C VAL A 135 -2.88 -6.19 -25.18
N SER A 136 -1.93 -6.82 -24.49
CA SER A 136 -0.90 -6.10 -23.72
C SER A 136 0.47 -6.75 -23.88
N ASN A 137 0.89 -6.97 -25.14
CA ASN A 137 2.14 -7.66 -25.45
C ASN A 137 3.34 -6.72 -25.27
N PRO A 138 4.27 -7.01 -24.32
CA PRO A 138 5.42 -6.16 -24.06
C PRO A 138 6.50 -6.21 -25.13
N PHE A 139 6.48 -7.20 -26.04
CA PHE A 139 7.50 -7.42 -27.08
C PHE A 139 7.07 -7.00 -28.48
N VAL A 140 6.03 -6.16 -28.60
CA VAL A 140 5.63 -5.58 -29.88
C VAL A 140 6.80 -4.75 -30.44
N ARG A 141 7.05 -4.89 -31.75
CA ARG A 141 8.16 -4.23 -32.43
C ARG A 141 7.66 -3.26 -33.48
N PHE A 142 8.37 -2.15 -33.64
CA PHE A 142 8.28 -1.30 -34.83
C PHE A 142 8.89 -2.00 -36.04
N SER A 143 8.44 -1.65 -37.22
CA SER A 143 9.07 -2.06 -38.48
C SER A 143 10.41 -1.35 -38.75
N PHE A 144 10.72 -0.32 -37.99
CA PHE A 144 11.94 0.49 -38.03
C PHE A 144 12.49 0.69 -36.63
N THR A 145 13.73 1.15 -36.51
CA THR A 145 14.35 1.47 -35.22
C THR A 145 14.34 2.98 -35.01
N LEU A 146 13.78 3.44 -33.90
CA LEU A 146 13.84 4.85 -33.51
C LEU A 146 15.27 5.21 -33.06
N GLN A 147 15.66 6.45 -33.29
CA GLN A 147 16.97 6.96 -32.86
C GLN A 147 17.04 7.11 -31.34
N ASP A 148 15.91 7.51 -30.72
CA ASP A 148 15.78 7.66 -29.27
C ASP A 148 14.35 7.34 -28.85
N GLY A 149 14.16 7.05 -27.54
CA GLY A 149 12.85 6.82 -26.98
C GLY A 149 12.21 8.09 -26.40
N ARG A 150 10.93 7.93 -25.96
CA ARG A 150 10.16 9.01 -25.35
C ARG A 150 10.70 9.38 -23.96
N GLY A 151 11.28 8.42 -23.23
CA GLY A 151 11.72 8.56 -21.85
C GLY A 151 10.66 8.17 -20.82
N LEU A 152 11.06 8.12 -19.56
CA LEU A 152 10.17 7.86 -18.44
C LEU A 152 9.52 9.16 -17.98
N ASN A 153 8.22 9.10 -17.64
CA ASN A 153 7.52 10.23 -17.05
C ASN A 153 8.33 10.80 -15.86
N PRO A 154 8.62 12.11 -15.82
CA PRO A 154 9.43 12.72 -14.77
C PRO A 154 8.95 12.45 -13.35
N LEU A 155 7.64 12.36 -13.11
CA LEU A 155 7.08 12.00 -11.81
C LEU A 155 7.53 10.61 -11.33
N LEU A 156 7.84 9.70 -12.26
CA LEU A 156 8.30 8.34 -11.96
C LEU A 156 9.81 8.25 -11.75
N GLN A 157 10.56 9.30 -12.09
CA GLN A 157 12.02 9.35 -11.93
C GLN A 157 12.39 9.69 -10.48
N ASN A 158 11.98 8.83 -9.56
CA ASN A 158 12.23 8.97 -8.13
C ASN A 158 12.49 7.59 -7.50
N PRO A 159 13.45 7.45 -6.55
CA PRO A 159 13.76 6.18 -5.91
C PRO A 159 12.55 5.51 -5.22
N TYR A 160 11.65 6.29 -4.62
CA TYR A 160 10.44 5.75 -3.99
C TYR A 160 9.52 5.08 -5.02
N MET A 161 9.36 5.70 -6.21
CA MET A 161 8.58 5.12 -7.31
C MET A 161 9.26 3.95 -7.99
N ALA A 162 10.59 3.81 -7.89
CA ALA A 162 11.27 2.61 -8.36
C ALA A 162 10.95 1.38 -7.48
N ILE A 163 10.68 1.56 -6.18
CA ILE A 163 10.50 0.47 -5.22
C ILE A 163 9.01 0.22 -4.87
N HIS A 164 8.18 1.28 -4.85
CA HIS A 164 6.76 1.21 -4.47
C HIS A 164 5.95 0.18 -5.29
N PRO A 165 5.94 0.19 -6.65
CA PRO A 165 5.10 -0.73 -7.42
C PRO A 165 5.47 -2.21 -7.24
N PRO A 166 6.75 -2.62 -7.21
CA PRO A 166 7.13 -4.00 -6.88
C PRO A 166 6.57 -4.49 -5.56
N LEU A 167 6.57 -3.66 -4.51
CA LEU A 167 6.01 -4.03 -3.20
C LEU A 167 4.49 -4.19 -3.26
N ILE A 168 3.78 -3.35 -4.00
CA ILE A 168 2.34 -3.49 -4.22
C ILE A 168 2.03 -4.83 -4.93
N PHE A 169 2.76 -5.18 -6.00
CA PHE A 169 2.56 -6.45 -6.71
C PHE A 169 2.90 -7.68 -5.85
N LEU A 170 3.96 -7.61 -5.03
CA LEU A 170 4.27 -8.64 -4.04
C LEU A 170 3.12 -8.79 -3.02
N GLY A 171 2.57 -7.69 -2.54
CA GLY A 171 1.42 -7.66 -1.65
C GLY A 171 0.19 -8.30 -2.26
N TYR A 172 -0.19 -7.88 -3.46
CA TYR A 172 -1.34 -8.41 -4.20
C TYR A 172 -1.20 -9.90 -4.49
N SER A 173 -0.02 -10.32 -4.93
CA SER A 173 0.25 -11.73 -5.20
C SER A 173 0.19 -12.58 -3.94
N ALA A 174 0.79 -12.13 -2.82
CA ALA A 174 0.77 -12.84 -1.56
C ALA A 174 -0.65 -12.95 -0.98
N LEU A 175 -1.47 -11.90 -1.08
CA LEU A 175 -2.86 -11.90 -0.61
C LEU A 175 -3.81 -12.71 -1.51
N SER A 176 -3.42 -13.02 -2.75
CA SER A 176 -4.17 -13.94 -3.61
C SER A 176 -4.10 -15.40 -3.11
N ILE A 177 -3.02 -15.78 -2.39
CA ILE A 177 -2.85 -17.13 -1.86
C ILE A 177 -3.91 -17.48 -0.80
N PRO A 178 -4.21 -16.65 0.22
CA PRO A 178 -5.31 -16.88 1.14
C PRO A 178 -6.67 -17.09 0.46
N TYR A 179 -6.96 -16.38 -0.64
CA TYR A 179 -8.15 -16.59 -1.42
C TYR A 179 -8.20 -18.02 -2.02
N GLY A 180 -7.13 -18.43 -2.71
CA GLY A 180 -7.05 -19.78 -3.28
C GLY A 180 -7.19 -20.88 -2.22
N LEU A 181 -6.54 -20.71 -1.06
CA LEU A 181 -6.63 -21.62 0.07
C LEU A 181 -8.02 -21.60 0.74
N ALA A 182 -8.70 -20.46 0.81
CA ALA A 182 -10.06 -20.35 1.33
C ALA A 182 -11.06 -21.11 0.45
N ILE A 183 -10.95 -20.99 -0.88
CA ILE A 183 -11.76 -21.78 -1.83
C ILE A 183 -11.43 -23.28 -1.70
N ALA A 184 -10.15 -23.64 -1.54
CA ALA A 184 -9.75 -25.02 -1.31
C ALA A 184 -10.37 -25.58 -0.01
N GLY A 185 -10.26 -24.84 1.09
CA GLY A 185 -10.87 -25.19 2.38
C GLY A 185 -12.40 -25.31 2.31
N LEU A 186 -13.04 -24.42 1.53
CA LEU A 186 -14.49 -24.43 1.30
C LEU A 186 -14.92 -25.71 0.58
N VAL A 187 -14.22 -26.11 -0.48
CA VAL A 187 -14.57 -27.27 -1.31
C VAL A 187 -14.24 -28.59 -0.61
N THR A 188 -13.14 -28.65 0.15
CA THR A 188 -12.72 -29.88 0.86
C THR A 188 -13.33 -30.01 2.25
N GLY A 189 -13.88 -28.94 2.82
CA GLY A 189 -14.30 -28.91 4.23
C GLY A 189 -13.15 -28.86 5.23
N ASP A 190 -11.89 -28.67 4.78
CA ASP A 190 -10.69 -28.68 5.63
C ASP A 190 -10.37 -27.28 6.16
N ASP A 191 -10.56 -27.08 7.47
CA ASP A 191 -10.25 -25.82 8.17
C ASP A 191 -8.74 -25.56 8.32
N GLY A 192 -7.88 -26.50 7.97
CA GLY A 192 -6.42 -26.35 7.99
C GLY A 192 -5.90 -25.23 7.06
N TRP A 193 -6.71 -24.84 6.07
CA TRP A 193 -6.38 -23.73 5.16
C TRP A 193 -5.99 -22.43 5.88
N ILE A 194 -6.57 -22.16 7.05
CA ILE A 194 -6.31 -20.98 7.87
C ILE A 194 -4.84 -20.90 8.31
N ASN A 195 -4.27 -22.04 8.73
CA ASN A 195 -2.90 -22.09 9.20
C ASN A 195 -1.90 -21.79 8.07
N HIS A 196 -2.20 -22.29 6.86
CA HIS A 196 -1.41 -22.03 5.67
C HIS A 196 -1.57 -20.58 5.17
N SER A 197 -2.79 -20.03 5.23
CA SER A 197 -3.10 -18.67 4.79
C SER A 197 -2.44 -17.58 5.63
N ARG A 198 -2.23 -17.81 6.93
CA ARG A 198 -1.75 -16.79 7.86
C ARG A 198 -0.40 -16.19 7.46
N ILE A 199 0.57 -17.00 7.04
CA ILE A 199 1.90 -16.54 6.63
C ILE A 199 1.77 -15.66 5.38
N TRP A 200 1.00 -16.10 4.40
CA TRP A 200 0.77 -15.36 3.16
C TRP A 200 0.01 -14.06 3.39
N ALA A 201 -1.03 -14.09 4.23
CA ALA A 201 -1.78 -12.88 4.59
C ALA A 201 -0.89 -11.86 5.31
N LEU A 202 -0.04 -12.31 6.26
CA LEU A 202 0.88 -11.42 6.97
C LEU A 202 1.97 -10.88 6.04
N SER A 203 2.56 -11.71 5.17
CA SER A 203 3.56 -11.27 4.19
C SER A 203 2.96 -10.25 3.22
N GLY A 204 1.77 -10.53 2.68
CA GLY A 204 1.08 -9.62 1.78
C GLY A 204 0.71 -8.30 2.44
N TRP A 205 0.29 -8.35 3.70
CA TRP A 205 0.00 -7.16 4.50
C TRP A 205 1.26 -6.30 4.74
N ILE A 206 2.42 -6.93 5.02
CA ILE A 206 3.70 -6.22 5.16
C ILE A 206 4.10 -5.55 3.85
N PHE A 207 4.03 -6.27 2.72
CA PHE A 207 4.38 -5.72 1.42
C PHE A 207 3.46 -4.56 1.02
N LEU A 208 2.14 -4.67 1.24
CA LEU A 208 1.22 -3.58 1.00
C LEU A 208 1.48 -2.38 1.92
N THR A 209 1.77 -2.62 3.21
CA THR A 209 2.14 -1.56 4.13
C THR A 209 3.36 -0.78 3.61
N LEU A 210 4.44 -1.49 3.27
CA LEU A 210 5.64 -0.86 2.71
C LEU A 210 5.35 -0.14 1.39
N GLY A 211 4.58 -0.77 0.50
CA GLY A 211 4.21 -0.18 -0.77
C GLY A 211 3.41 1.12 -0.57
N ILE A 212 2.34 1.10 0.22
CA ILE A 212 1.50 2.28 0.49
C ILE A 212 2.33 3.42 1.12
N VAL A 213 3.17 3.10 2.11
CA VAL A 213 4.00 4.10 2.80
C VAL A 213 5.02 4.73 1.86
N LEU A 214 5.68 3.95 0.99
CA LEU A 214 6.62 4.52 0.00
C LEU A 214 5.89 5.35 -1.07
N GLY A 215 4.66 4.99 -1.44
CA GLY A 215 3.81 5.82 -2.30
C GLY A 215 3.43 7.14 -1.63
N ALA A 216 3.07 7.11 -0.35
CA ALA A 216 2.79 8.31 0.45
C ALA A 216 4.03 9.21 0.60
N ALA A 217 5.22 8.62 0.82
CA ALA A 217 6.46 9.38 0.88
C ALA A 217 6.84 10.01 -0.47
N TRP A 218 6.60 9.29 -1.58
CA TRP A 218 6.76 9.85 -2.92
C TRP A 218 5.82 11.04 -3.15
N SER A 219 4.53 10.91 -2.81
CA SER A 219 3.55 12.01 -2.92
C SER A 219 4.02 13.23 -2.14
N TYR A 220 4.50 13.04 -0.91
CA TYR A 220 4.97 14.11 -0.04
C TYR A 220 6.19 14.85 -0.58
N ILE A 221 7.13 14.14 -1.22
CA ILE A 221 8.40 14.71 -1.66
C ILE A 221 8.34 15.26 -3.09
N VAL A 222 7.49 14.68 -3.97
CA VAL A 222 7.57 14.94 -5.42
C VAL A 222 6.45 15.83 -5.93
N LEU A 223 5.22 15.68 -5.41
CA LEU A 223 4.06 16.31 -6.04
C LEU A 223 3.89 17.80 -5.71
N GLY A 224 4.67 18.37 -4.80
CA GLY A 224 4.68 19.81 -4.52
C GLY A 224 3.45 20.37 -3.79
N TRP A 225 2.41 19.56 -3.55
CA TRP A 225 1.18 20.01 -2.87
C TRP A 225 1.25 19.93 -1.33
N GLY A 226 2.31 19.32 -0.77
CA GLY A 226 2.58 19.30 0.67
C GLY A 226 1.87 18.21 1.46
N GLY A 227 1.11 17.33 0.80
CA GLY A 227 0.42 16.22 1.44
C GLY A 227 1.02 14.87 1.09
N TYR A 228 0.81 13.90 1.96
CA TYR A 228 1.24 12.51 1.79
C TYR A 228 0.09 11.58 1.38
N TRP A 229 -1.17 12.05 1.39
CA TRP A 229 -2.36 11.27 1.03
C TRP A 229 -3.47 12.20 0.51
N ALA A 230 -3.81 12.07 -0.76
CA ALA A 230 -4.79 12.92 -1.43
C ALA A 230 -6.21 12.34 -1.47
N TRP A 231 -6.42 11.11 -1.02
CA TRP A 231 -7.63 10.32 -1.27
C TRP A 231 -7.90 10.12 -2.77
N ASP A 232 -6.81 10.08 -3.56
CA ASP A 232 -6.88 9.75 -4.98
C ASP A 232 -7.47 8.35 -5.19
N PRO A 233 -8.24 8.10 -6.25
CA PRO A 233 -8.86 6.80 -6.50
C PRO A 233 -7.87 5.62 -6.53
N VAL A 234 -6.63 5.81 -6.99
CA VAL A 234 -5.62 4.75 -6.99
C VAL A 234 -5.06 4.52 -5.59
N GLU A 235 -4.81 5.58 -4.81
CA GLU A 235 -4.45 5.47 -3.40
C GLU A 235 -5.54 4.72 -2.63
N ASN A 236 -6.79 5.14 -2.76
CA ASN A 236 -7.97 4.51 -2.16
C ASN A 236 -8.06 3.03 -2.52
N SER A 237 -7.82 2.69 -3.79
CA SER A 237 -7.89 1.32 -4.27
C SER A 237 -6.86 0.39 -3.64
N SER A 238 -5.69 0.90 -3.25
CA SER A 238 -4.65 0.14 -2.55
C SER A 238 -4.95 -0.03 -1.05
N LEU A 239 -5.65 0.92 -0.45
CA LEU A 239 -6.03 0.90 0.96
C LEU A 239 -7.12 -0.15 1.26
N ILE A 240 -8.05 -0.40 0.33
CA ILE A 240 -9.13 -1.38 0.49
C ILE A 240 -8.58 -2.80 0.75
N PRO A 241 -7.70 -3.39 -0.08
CA PRO A 241 -7.12 -4.70 0.19
C PRO A 241 -6.25 -4.72 1.45
N TRP A 242 -5.62 -3.61 1.82
CA TRP A 242 -4.87 -3.49 3.07
C TRP A 242 -5.79 -3.60 4.30
N ILE A 243 -6.91 -2.88 4.34
CA ILE A 243 -7.91 -2.98 5.41
C ILE A 243 -8.55 -4.37 5.41
N SER A 244 -8.92 -4.91 4.25
CA SER A 244 -9.54 -6.24 4.12
C SER A 244 -8.61 -7.35 4.60
N SER A 245 -7.31 -7.27 4.31
CA SER A 245 -6.31 -8.21 4.83
C SER A 245 -6.06 -8.05 6.33
N THR A 246 -6.21 -6.83 6.87
CA THR A 246 -6.22 -6.57 8.32
C THR A 246 -7.40 -7.29 8.98
N MET A 247 -8.61 -7.19 8.41
CA MET A 247 -9.77 -7.97 8.87
C MET A 247 -9.48 -9.47 8.85
N LEU A 248 -8.90 -9.97 7.74
CA LEU A 248 -8.57 -11.40 7.58
C LEU A 248 -7.59 -11.89 8.65
N LEU A 249 -6.53 -11.14 8.96
CA LEU A 249 -5.56 -11.51 9.99
C LEU A 249 -6.18 -11.59 11.39
N HIS A 250 -7.10 -10.69 11.71
CA HIS A 250 -7.82 -10.68 12.98
C HIS A 250 -8.84 -11.83 13.06
N SER A 251 -9.66 -12.02 12.03
CA SER A 251 -10.70 -13.04 11.97
C SER A 251 -10.14 -14.46 11.93
N ILE A 252 -9.02 -14.71 11.24
CA ILE A 252 -8.26 -15.97 11.30
C ILE A 252 -7.83 -16.27 12.74
N THR A 253 -7.41 -15.25 13.49
CA THR A 253 -6.99 -15.43 14.88
C THR A 253 -8.16 -15.86 15.75
N VAL A 254 -9.36 -15.28 15.56
CA VAL A 254 -10.59 -15.71 16.26
C VAL A 254 -10.94 -17.15 15.92
N GLN A 255 -10.90 -17.53 14.65
CA GLN A 255 -11.22 -18.91 14.28
C GLN A 255 -10.21 -19.93 14.84
N ARG A 256 -8.92 -19.61 14.85
CA ARG A 256 -7.88 -20.50 15.40
C ARG A 256 -8.03 -20.73 16.91
N VAL A 257 -8.43 -19.70 17.66
CA VAL A 257 -8.53 -19.79 19.14
C VAL A 257 -9.91 -20.26 19.57
N ARG A 258 -10.97 -19.83 18.89
CA ARG A 258 -12.36 -20.02 19.29
C ARG A 258 -13.16 -20.93 18.36
N GLY A 259 -12.68 -21.22 17.14
CA GLY A 259 -13.43 -21.94 16.11
C GLY A 259 -14.65 -21.17 15.59
N MET A 260 -14.69 -19.85 15.80
CA MET A 260 -15.74 -18.94 15.30
C MET A 260 -15.33 -18.38 13.95
N MET A 261 -16.26 -17.74 13.23
CA MET A 261 -16.02 -17.00 11.98
C MET A 261 -15.62 -17.84 10.75
N ARG A 262 -15.89 -19.14 10.74
CA ARG A 262 -15.49 -20.04 9.65
C ARG A 262 -15.90 -19.53 8.27
N ILE A 263 -17.19 -19.23 8.07
CA ILE A 263 -17.74 -18.72 6.80
C ILE A 263 -17.27 -17.27 6.54
N TRP A 264 -17.25 -16.45 7.58
CA TRP A 264 -16.80 -15.07 7.48
C TRP A 264 -15.35 -14.94 7.02
N ASN A 265 -14.47 -15.84 7.44
CA ASN A 265 -13.07 -15.85 6.97
C ASN A 265 -12.99 -16.13 5.47
N ILE A 266 -13.83 -17.02 4.95
CA ILE A 266 -13.91 -17.29 3.51
C ILE A 266 -14.42 -16.05 2.77
N ILE A 267 -15.47 -15.41 3.27
CA ILE A 267 -16.03 -14.18 2.69
C ILE A 267 -14.96 -13.06 2.69
N ILE A 268 -14.26 -12.85 3.80
CA ILE A 268 -13.22 -11.81 3.90
C ILE A 268 -12.05 -12.11 2.95
N ALA A 269 -11.65 -13.38 2.79
CA ALA A 269 -10.62 -13.76 1.83
C ALA A 269 -11.06 -13.50 0.37
N ILE A 270 -12.31 -13.79 0.03
CA ILE A 270 -12.91 -13.45 -1.28
C ILE A 270 -12.90 -11.93 -1.48
N LEU A 271 -13.40 -11.16 -0.52
CA LEU A 271 -13.44 -9.70 -0.60
C LEU A 271 -12.05 -9.08 -0.71
N THR A 272 -11.06 -9.61 0.01
CA THR A 272 -9.65 -9.18 -0.11
C THR A 272 -9.14 -9.40 -1.54
N PHE A 273 -9.40 -10.55 -2.14
CA PHE A 273 -8.99 -10.82 -3.52
C PHE A 273 -9.73 -9.95 -4.54
N ILE A 274 -11.05 -9.83 -4.43
CA ILE A 274 -11.85 -8.98 -5.32
C ILE A 274 -11.39 -7.53 -5.24
N SER A 275 -11.02 -7.03 -4.06
CA SER A 275 -10.49 -5.67 -3.89
C SER A 275 -9.13 -5.47 -4.58
N ILE A 276 -8.28 -6.51 -4.66
CA ILE A 276 -7.03 -6.47 -5.43
C ILE A 276 -7.33 -6.34 -6.94
N VAL A 277 -8.28 -7.12 -7.44
CA VAL A 277 -8.67 -7.05 -8.86
C VAL A 277 -9.31 -5.69 -9.17
N LEU A 278 -10.13 -5.17 -8.26
CA LEU A 278 -10.71 -3.82 -8.37
C LEU A 278 -9.62 -2.73 -8.39
N ALA A 279 -8.61 -2.84 -7.52
CA ALA A 279 -7.47 -1.90 -7.53
C ALA A 279 -6.73 -1.92 -8.88
N SER A 280 -6.54 -3.12 -9.44
CA SER A 280 -5.95 -3.27 -10.77
C SER A 280 -6.84 -2.69 -11.88
N PHE A 281 -8.17 -2.81 -11.77
CA PHE A 281 -9.14 -2.20 -12.68
C PHE A 281 -9.05 -0.67 -12.62
N ILE A 282 -9.10 -0.07 -11.42
CA ILE A 282 -9.05 1.39 -11.23
C ILE A 282 -7.75 1.96 -11.83
N THR A 283 -6.61 1.31 -11.56
CA THR A 283 -5.30 1.77 -12.03
C THR A 283 -5.15 1.70 -13.56
N ARG A 284 -5.80 0.73 -14.24
CA ARG A 284 -5.55 0.43 -15.67
C ARG A 284 -6.69 0.77 -16.61
N SER A 285 -7.90 1.00 -16.12
CA SER A 285 -9.05 1.25 -16.99
C SER A 285 -9.00 2.60 -17.72
N GLY A 286 -8.34 3.60 -17.12
CA GLY A 286 -8.38 4.99 -17.61
C GLY A 286 -9.77 5.63 -17.52
N ILE A 287 -10.75 4.96 -16.88
CA ILE A 287 -12.10 5.49 -16.70
C ILE A 287 -12.13 6.52 -15.57
N ILE A 288 -11.27 6.33 -14.56
CA ILE A 288 -11.10 7.26 -13.44
C ILE A 288 -9.82 8.06 -13.65
N GLU A 289 -9.94 9.38 -13.64
CA GLU A 289 -8.79 10.27 -13.74
C GLU A 289 -7.97 10.19 -12.43
N SER A 290 -6.68 9.86 -12.58
CA SER A 290 -5.71 9.81 -11.49
C SER A 290 -4.32 10.06 -12.05
N ILE A 291 -3.48 10.73 -11.29
CA ILE A 291 -2.05 10.92 -11.61
C ILE A 291 -1.26 9.59 -11.61
N HIS A 292 -1.82 8.55 -11.01
CA HIS A 292 -1.25 7.20 -10.90
C HIS A 292 -1.81 6.21 -11.95
N ALA A 293 -2.76 6.63 -12.81
CA ALA A 293 -3.42 5.72 -13.75
C ALA A 293 -2.57 5.47 -15.01
N PHE A 294 -2.48 4.19 -15.40
CA PHE A 294 -1.88 3.73 -16.66
C PHE A 294 -2.99 3.30 -17.61
N ALA A 295 -3.53 4.25 -18.36
CA ALA A 295 -4.74 4.02 -19.16
C ALA A 295 -4.55 3.02 -20.30
N SER A 296 -5.28 1.89 -20.24
CA SER A 296 -5.53 0.98 -21.35
C SER A 296 -6.96 0.43 -21.24
N MET A 297 -7.89 1.05 -21.94
CA MET A 297 -9.32 0.73 -21.84
C MET A 297 -9.60 -0.77 -22.08
N ASN A 298 -8.95 -1.40 -23.07
CA ASN A 298 -9.15 -2.82 -23.38
C ASN A 298 -8.72 -3.72 -22.22
N VAL A 299 -7.59 -3.41 -21.57
CA VAL A 299 -7.11 -4.14 -20.38
C VAL A 299 -8.06 -3.93 -19.21
N GLY A 300 -8.53 -2.69 -19.00
CA GLY A 300 -9.51 -2.37 -17.95
C GLY A 300 -10.81 -3.16 -18.10
N ILE A 301 -11.40 -3.18 -19.28
CA ILE A 301 -12.64 -3.93 -19.57
C ILE A 301 -12.45 -5.43 -19.31
N ALA A 302 -11.32 -6.02 -19.74
CA ALA A 302 -11.02 -7.42 -19.50
C ALA A 302 -10.89 -7.73 -18.01
N ILE A 303 -10.22 -6.86 -17.21
CA ILE A 303 -10.11 -7.00 -15.76
C ILE A 303 -11.49 -6.91 -15.09
N CYS A 304 -12.36 -6.02 -15.54
CA CYS A 304 -13.73 -5.90 -15.03
C CYS A 304 -14.51 -7.19 -15.22
N TRP A 305 -14.50 -7.76 -16.42
CA TRP A 305 -15.16 -9.04 -16.69
C TRP A 305 -14.57 -10.18 -15.87
N TYR A 306 -13.26 -10.25 -15.75
CA TYR A 306 -12.59 -11.22 -14.91
C TYR A 306 -13.03 -11.09 -13.44
N MET A 307 -13.11 -9.88 -12.91
CA MET A 307 -13.60 -9.61 -11.55
C MET A 307 -15.01 -10.13 -11.34
N VAL A 308 -15.93 -9.85 -12.27
CA VAL A 308 -17.33 -10.31 -12.21
C VAL A 308 -17.42 -11.85 -12.22
N VAL A 309 -16.66 -12.49 -13.13
CA VAL A 309 -16.63 -13.98 -13.22
C VAL A 309 -16.11 -14.57 -11.92
N MET A 310 -15.01 -14.04 -11.36
CA MET A 310 -14.43 -14.54 -10.12
C MET A 310 -15.37 -14.34 -8.92
N LEU A 311 -16.07 -13.20 -8.86
CA LEU A 311 -17.06 -12.94 -7.81
C LEU A 311 -18.24 -13.92 -7.90
N ILE A 312 -18.83 -14.08 -9.08
CA ILE A 312 -19.96 -14.99 -9.30
C ILE A 312 -19.55 -16.45 -8.97
N THR A 313 -18.38 -16.87 -9.43
CA THR A 313 -17.85 -18.22 -9.15
C THR A 313 -17.65 -18.43 -7.64
N SER A 314 -17.08 -17.43 -6.95
CA SER A 314 -16.84 -17.50 -5.51
C SER A 314 -18.16 -17.56 -4.72
N LEU A 315 -19.16 -16.76 -5.10
CA LEU A 315 -20.49 -16.77 -4.49
C LEU A 315 -21.22 -18.09 -4.75
N PHE A 316 -21.11 -18.64 -5.97
CA PHE A 316 -21.68 -19.96 -6.30
C PHE A 316 -21.05 -21.07 -5.44
N LEU A 317 -19.72 -21.10 -5.32
CA LEU A 317 -19.03 -22.07 -4.48
C LEU A 317 -19.39 -21.91 -3.01
N LEU A 318 -19.51 -20.67 -2.52
CA LEU A 318 -19.93 -20.37 -1.16
C LEU A 318 -21.36 -20.85 -0.89
N ALA A 319 -22.29 -20.62 -1.81
CA ALA A 319 -23.67 -21.11 -1.70
C ALA A 319 -23.76 -22.66 -1.71
N LYS A 320 -22.93 -23.32 -2.54
CA LYS A 320 -22.93 -24.78 -2.68
C LYS A 320 -22.26 -25.50 -1.51
N TYR A 321 -21.16 -24.99 -0.99
CA TYR A 321 -20.30 -25.69 -0.02
C TYR A 321 -20.22 -24.99 1.34
N GLY A 322 -20.78 -23.80 1.53
CA GLY A 322 -20.64 -22.98 2.74
C GLY A 322 -21.20 -23.61 4.01
N GLY A 323 -22.14 -24.56 3.88
CA GLY A 323 -22.74 -25.25 5.01
C GLY A 323 -23.53 -24.34 5.94
N LYS A 324 -24.00 -24.89 7.08
CA LYS A 324 -24.65 -24.09 8.13
C LYS A 324 -23.56 -23.34 8.93
N PRO A 325 -23.81 -22.07 9.34
CA PRO A 325 -22.91 -21.40 10.27
C PRO A 325 -22.74 -22.25 11.54
N ALA A 326 -21.49 -22.26 12.06
CA ALA A 326 -21.23 -22.94 13.32
C ALA A 326 -22.11 -22.34 14.41
N SER A 327 -22.58 -23.19 15.37
CA SER A 327 -23.38 -22.74 16.50
C SER A 327 -22.69 -21.61 17.26
N ASP A 328 -23.44 -20.58 17.64
CA ASP A 328 -22.96 -19.44 18.39
C ASP A 328 -22.29 -19.87 19.68
N LYS A 329 -20.99 -19.55 19.80
CA LYS A 329 -20.25 -19.77 21.05
C LYS A 329 -20.42 -18.54 21.92
N TYR A 330 -20.69 -18.78 23.20
CA TYR A 330 -20.82 -17.70 24.20
C TYR A 330 -19.50 -16.92 24.34
N TYR A 331 -19.65 -15.61 24.39
CA TYR A 331 -18.60 -14.65 24.78
C TYR A 331 -19.24 -13.42 25.44
N SER A 332 -18.53 -12.78 26.35
CA SER A 332 -19.03 -11.58 27.01
C SER A 332 -18.64 -10.31 26.24
N LEU A 333 -19.34 -9.20 26.53
CA LEU A 333 -18.96 -7.87 26.01
C LEU A 333 -17.53 -7.47 26.41
N LEU A 334 -17.05 -7.95 27.56
CA LEU A 334 -15.69 -7.74 28.05
C LEU A 334 -14.79 -8.92 27.65
N SER A 335 -14.69 -9.18 26.35
CA SER A 335 -13.88 -10.24 25.78
C SER A 335 -13.11 -9.76 24.55
N ARG A 336 -12.01 -10.45 24.21
CA ARG A 336 -11.26 -10.19 22.96
C ARG A 336 -12.11 -10.43 21.72
N GLU A 337 -12.96 -11.47 21.76
CA GLU A 337 -13.86 -11.80 20.67
C GLU A 337 -14.73 -10.60 20.31
N PHE A 338 -15.40 -10.00 21.31
CA PHE A 338 -16.27 -8.87 21.08
C PHE A 338 -15.52 -7.67 20.49
N MET A 339 -14.33 -7.34 21.02
CA MET A 339 -13.51 -6.22 20.52
C MET A 339 -13.05 -6.45 19.09
N VAL A 340 -12.62 -7.67 18.74
CA VAL A 340 -12.22 -8.00 17.37
C VAL A 340 -13.40 -7.96 16.42
N LEU A 341 -14.57 -8.51 16.79
CA LEU A 341 -15.77 -8.45 15.96
C LEU A 341 -16.22 -7.01 15.72
N THR A 342 -16.21 -6.17 16.78
CA THR A 342 -16.51 -4.74 16.66
C THR A 342 -15.50 -4.04 15.74
N SER A 343 -14.21 -4.34 15.86
CA SER A 343 -13.19 -3.78 14.97
C SER A 343 -13.42 -4.19 13.51
N ILE A 344 -13.80 -5.45 13.25
CA ILE A 344 -14.15 -5.92 11.91
C ILE A 344 -15.35 -5.15 11.35
N THR A 345 -16.37 -4.89 12.16
CA THR A 345 -17.53 -4.07 11.74
C THR A 345 -17.10 -2.65 11.36
N VAL A 346 -16.22 -2.03 12.16
CA VAL A 346 -15.68 -0.70 11.84
C VAL A 346 -14.88 -0.72 10.54
N PHE A 347 -14.04 -1.74 10.33
CA PHE A 347 -13.29 -1.90 9.07
C PHE A 347 -14.21 -2.10 7.86
N ILE A 348 -15.34 -2.82 8.00
CA ILE A 348 -16.33 -2.95 6.93
C ILE A 348 -16.91 -1.57 6.58
N ILE A 349 -17.23 -0.74 7.58
CA ILE A 349 -17.73 0.63 7.34
C ILE A 349 -16.65 1.46 6.62
N MET A 350 -15.38 1.39 7.06
CA MET A 350 -14.28 2.09 6.41
C MET A 350 -14.13 1.67 4.93
N VAL A 351 -14.10 0.37 4.65
CA VAL A 351 -14.02 -0.16 3.28
C VAL A 351 -15.20 0.29 2.44
N SER A 352 -16.42 0.21 2.99
CA SER A 352 -17.65 0.63 2.28
C SER A 352 -17.63 2.12 1.96
N THR A 353 -17.13 2.96 2.88
CA THR A 353 -16.97 4.41 2.66
C THR A 353 -15.99 4.70 1.53
N ILE A 354 -14.83 4.03 1.54
CA ILE A 354 -13.81 4.21 0.49
C ILE A 354 -14.35 3.74 -0.86
N LEU A 355 -14.98 2.56 -0.91
CA LEU A 355 -15.61 2.03 -2.12
C LEU A 355 -16.66 2.98 -2.67
N TRP A 356 -17.58 3.46 -1.81
CA TRP A 356 -18.62 4.38 -2.23
C TRP A 356 -18.05 5.67 -2.79
N GLY A 357 -17.17 6.35 -2.04
CA GLY A 357 -16.57 7.61 -2.49
C GLY A 357 -15.73 7.48 -3.76
N THR A 358 -15.07 6.33 -3.95
CA THR A 358 -14.23 6.08 -5.14
C THR A 358 -15.06 5.70 -6.37
N LEU A 359 -16.14 4.93 -6.20
CA LEU A 359 -17.00 4.47 -7.32
C LEU A 359 -18.13 5.43 -7.64
N TYR A 360 -18.53 6.30 -6.71
CA TYR A 360 -19.61 7.27 -6.90
C TYR A 360 -19.45 8.14 -8.16
N PRO A 361 -18.26 8.71 -8.47
CA PRO A 361 -18.07 9.46 -9.70
C PRO A 361 -18.36 8.64 -10.97
N LEU A 362 -17.98 7.36 -10.97
CA LEU A 362 -18.24 6.45 -12.09
C LEU A 362 -19.73 6.18 -12.26
N ILE A 363 -20.43 5.93 -11.15
CA ILE A 363 -21.86 5.64 -11.17
C ILE A 363 -22.63 6.85 -11.71
N ILE A 364 -22.31 8.05 -11.26
CA ILE A 364 -22.95 9.29 -11.73
C ILE A 364 -22.61 9.57 -13.20
N ALA A 365 -21.38 9.39 -13.60
CA ALA A 365 -20.98 9.55 -15.00
C ALA A 365 -21.72 8.57 -15.92
N PHE A 366 -21.91 7.33 -15.48
CA PHE A 366 -22.64 6.30 -16.22
C PHE A 366 -24.16 6.59 -16.32
N ILE A 367 -24.79 7.03 -15.22
CA ILE A 367 -26.25 7.23 -15.16
C ILE A 367 -26.65 8.58 -15.79
N HIS A 368 -25.91 9.63 -15.48
CA HIS A 368 -26.28 11.01 -15.81
C HIS A 368 -25.40 11.67 -16.87
N GLY A 369 -24.32 11.02 -17.30
CA GLY A 369 -23.34 11.61 -18.23
C GLY A 369 -22.53 12.79 -17.67
N ILE A 370 -22.60 13.04 -16.35
CA ILE A 370 -21.99 14.18 -15.67
C ILE A 370 -20.73 13.71 -14.95
N ARG A 371 -19.62 14.41 -15.14
CA ARG A 371 -18.38 14.17 -14.37
C ARG A 371 -18.46 14.92 -13.05
N VAL A 372 -18.34 14.18 -11.96
CA VAL A 372 -18.27 14.70 -10.59
C VAL A 372 -17.00 14.20 -9.91
N SER A 373 -16.52 14.93 -8.91
CA SER A 373 -15.42 14.50 -8.04
C SER A 373 -15.88 14.46 -6.59
N VAL A 374 -15.32 13.57 -5.80
CA VAL A 374 -15.55 13.51 -4.35
C VAL A 374 -14.34 14.17 -3.66
N SER A 375 -14.61 15.16 -2.81
CA SER A 375 -13.55 15.88 -2.09
C SER A 375 -12.88 14.99 -1.04
N SER A 376 -11.62 15.27 -0.70
CA SER A 376 -10.89 14.64 0.41
C SER A 376 -11.64 14.75 1.74
N GLY A 377 -12.34 15.87 1.97
CA GLY A 377 -13.13 16.11 3.17
C GLY A 377 -14.22 15.07 3.41
N PHE A 378 -14.82 14.49 2.35
CA PHE A 378 -15.78 13.39 2.50
C PHE A 378 -15.14 12.18 3.22
N PHE A 379 -13.97 11.78 2.76
CA PHE A 379 -13.26 10.64 3.34
C PHE A 379 -12.75 10.96 4.75
N GLU A 380 -12.15 12.12 4.94
CA GLU A 380 -11.56 12.52 6.21
C GLU A 380 -12.57 12.62 7.34
N ASN A 381 -13.74 13.21 7.08
CA ASN A 381 -14.78 13.39 8.07
C ASN A 381 -15.34 12.06 8.61
N ILE A 382 -15.29 10.99 7.80
CA ILE A 382 -15.74 9.66 8.20
C ILE A 382 -14.57 8.83 8.73
N PHE A 383 -13.41 8.93 8.10
CA PHE A 383 -12.27 8.06 8.40
C PHE A 383 -11.59 8.43 9.73
N LYS A 384 -11.43 9.73 10.03
CA LYS A 384 -10.82 10.22 11.28
C LYS A 384 -11.50 9.64 12.53
N PRO A 385 -12.83 9.78 12.73
CA PRO A 385 -13.49 9.22 13.90
C PRO A 385 -13.45 7.68 13.95
N LEU A 386 -13.60 7.00 12.81
CA LEU A 386 -13.53 5.54 12.78
C LEU A 386 -12.13 5.03 13.13
N PHE A 387 -11.08 5.73 12.71
CA PHE A 387 -9.70 5.37 13.04
C PHE A 387 -9.41 5.57 14.54
N ILE A 388 -9.95 6.65 15.16
CA ILE A 388 -9.91 6.86 16.62
C ILE A 388 -10.59 5.69 17.35
N VAL A 389 -11.78 5.27 16.90
CA VAL A 389 -12.52 4.15 17.51
C VAL A 389 -11.72 2.85 17.44
N VAL A 390 -11.19 2.49 16.25
CA VAL A 390 -10.38 1.26 16.09
C VAL A 390 -9.15 1.29 17.01
N THR A 391 -8.46 2.43 17.09
CA THR A 391 -7.28 2.57 17.94
C THR A 391 -7.64 2.43 19.42
N GLY A 392 -8.78 2.96 19.86
CA GLY A 392 -9.30 2.76 21.21
C GLY A 392 -9.62 1.30 21.52
N LEU A 393 -10.28 0.61 20.59
CA LEU A 393 -10.56 -0.82 20.68
C LEU A 393 -9.28 -1.66 20.81
N MET A 394 -8.20 -1.31 20.06
CA MET A 394 -6.89 -1.97 20.18
C MET A 394 -6.32 -1.84 21.60
N GLY A 395 -6.36 -0.62 22.16
CA GLY A 395 -5.89 -0.36 23.53
C GLY A 395 -6.65 -1.17 24.57
N ILE A 396 -7.98 -1.16 24.51
CA ILE A 396 -8.86 -1.92 25.42
C ILE A 396 -8.62 -3.42 25.23
N CYS A 397 -8.60 -3.92 23.99
CA CYS A 397 -8.43 -5.34 23.65
C CYS A 397 -7.13 -5.91 24.23
N SER A 398 -6.08 -5.10 24.38
CA SER A 398 -4.79 -5.52 24.94
C SER A 398 -4.92 -6.08 26.35
N TYR A 399 -5.88 -5.62 27.12
CA TYR A 399 -6.13 -6.03 28.51
C TYR A 399 -7.09 -7.19 28.66
N LEU A 400 -7.90 -7.47 27.64
CA LEU A 400 -8.97 -8.46 27.71
C LEU A 400 -8.44 -9.89 27.50
N LYS A 401 -9.17 -10.84 28.05
CA LYS A 401 -9.02 -12.29 27.81
C LYS A 401 -10.06 -12.76 26.80
N TRP A 402 -9.86 -13.99 26.30
CA TRP A 402 -10.88 -14.68 25.54
C TRP A 402 -12.04 -15.10 26.47
N ILE A 403 -13.27 -15.11 25.96
CA ILE A 403 -14.54 -15.46 26.61
C ILE A 403 -14.99 -14.38 27.60
N HIS A 404 -14.24 -14.16 28.68
CA HIS A 404 -14.61 -13.23 29.75
C HIS A 404 -13.37 -12.69 30.47
N THR A 405 -13.44 -11.44 30.91
CA THR A 405 -12.38 -10.76 31.64
C THR A 405 -12.88 -10.31 33.00
N ASP A 406 -12.18 -10.67 34.08
CA ASP A 406 -12.44 -10.13 35.40
C ASP A 406 -12.02 -8.65 35.47
N THR A 407 -12.98 -7.80 35.82
CA THR A 407 -12.80 -6.35 35.88
C THR A 407 -11.93 -5.87 37.01
N ARG A 408 -11.81 -6.65 38.12
CA ARG A 408 -11.02 -6.25 39.32
C ARG A 408 -9.54 -6.11 38.98
N ALA A 409 -8.97 -7.09 38.26
CA ALA A 409 -7.56 -7.07 37.84
C ALA A 409 -7.27 -6.00 36.74
N LEU A 410 -8.31 -5.44 36.14
CA LEU A 410 -8.23 -4.52 35.01
C LEU A 410 -8.21 -3.04 35.46
N ARG A 411 -8.87 -2.71 36.55
CA ARG A 411 -9.14 -1.33 36.99
C ARG A 411 -7.90 -0.44 37.05
N TRP A 412 -6.85 -0.88 37.74
CA TRP A 412 -5.64 -0.07 37.91
C TRP A 412 -4.87 0.13 36.59
N LYS A 413 -4.87 -0.87 35.71
CA LYS A 413 -4.21 -0.77 34.38
C LYS A 413 -4.91 0.24 33.50
N ILE A 414 -6.24 0.20 33.47
CA ILE A 414 -7.04 1.19 32.75
C ILE A 414 -6.80 2.58 33.35
N CYS A 415 -6.81 2.70 34.67
CA CYS A 415 -6.59 3.99 35.33
C CYS A 415 -5.24 4.61 34.96
N ILE A 416 -4.14 3.85 35.02
CA ILE A 416 -2.82 4.35 34.63
C ILE A 416 -2.78 4.73 33.13
N SER A 417 -3.34 3.89 32.25
CA SER A 417 -3.35 4.20 30.81
C SER A 417 -4.20 5.44 30.50
N THR A 418 -5.29 5.64 31.23
CA THR A 418 -6.14 6.83 31.13
C THR A 418 -5.39 8.08 31.59
N LEU A 419 -4.66 8.02 32.70
CA LEU A 419 -3.87 9.16 33.20
C LEU A 419 -2.82 9.61 32.19
N LEU A 420 -2.14 8.67 31.53
CA LEU A 420 -1.15 9.01 30.50
C LEU A 420 -1.80 9.45 29.17
N GLY A 421 -2.97 8.89 28.83
CA GLY A 421 -3.79 9.44 27.76
C GLY A 421 -4.17 10.90 28.00
N LEU A 422 -4.52 11.25 29.24
CA LEU A 422 -4.78 12.65 29.64
C LEU A 422 -3.49 13.49 29.59
N ALA A 423 -2.36 12.97 30.05
CA ALA A 423 -1.10 13.68 29.99
C ALA A 423 -0.67 14.00 28.55
N SER A 424 -0.97 13.14 27.58
CA SER A 424 -0.67 13.40 26.17
C SER A 424 -1.43 14.62 25.60
N LEU A 425 -2.61 14.97 26.15
CA LEU A 425 -3.39 16.14 25.74
C LEU A 425 -2.65 17.44 26.07
N LEU A 426 -1.95 17.49 27.22
CA LEU A 426 -1.21 18.67 27.65
C LEU A 426 -0.02 18.99 26.74
N MET A 427 0.46 18.01 25.98
CA MET A 427 1.62 18.15 25.10
C MET A 427 1.24 18.59 23.68
N LEU A 428 -0.04 18.49 23.27
CA LEU A 428 -0.41 18.67 21.85
C LEU A 428 -0.57 20.14 21.44
N GLY A 429 -0.83 21.07 22.37
CA GLY A 429 -0.96 22.50 22.07
C GLY A 429 -2.05 22.87 21.03
N CYS A 430 -2.96 21.95 20.71
CA CYS A 430 -4.03 22.09 19.74
C CYS A 430 -5.38 21.86 20.42
N SER A 431 -6.36 22.74 20.20
CA SER A 431 -7.67 22.68 20.85
C SER A 431 -8.74 21.92 20.05
N GLU A 432 -8.40 21.46 18.86
CA GLU A 432 -9.33 20.71 18.00
C GLU A 432 -9.74 19.37 18.63
N TYR A 433 -11.04 19.13 18.75
CA TYR A 433 -11.60 17.98 19.47
C TYR A 433 -11.16 16.62 18.91
N MET A 434 -10.98 16.50 17.58
CA MET A 434 -10.48 15.26 16.96
C MET A 434 -9.02 14.98 17.34
N VAL A 435 -8.19 16.03 17.40
CA VAL A 435 -6.78 15.92 17.81
C VAL A 435 -6.69 15.53 19.29
N LEU A 436 -7.52 16.13 20.14
CA LEU A 436 -7.59 15.80 21.56
C LEU A 436 -8.06 14.34 21.77
N ALA A 437 -9.16 13.94 21.14
CA ALA A 437 -9.66 12.56 21.24
C ALA A 437 -8.62 11.55 20.73
N GLY A 438 -8.00 11.81 19.56
CA GLY A 438 -6.98 10.95 19.00
C GLY A 438 -5.69 10.90 19.82
N GLY A 439 -5.26 12.02 20.39
CA GLY A 439 -4.12 12.10 21.29
C GLY A 439 -4.32 11.26 22.54
N PHE A 440 -5.49 11.44 23.19
CA PHE A 440 -5.89 10.61 24.34
C PHE A 440 -5.87 9.12 24.01
N VAL A 441 -6.55 8.73 22.93
CA VAL A 441 -6.68 7.32 22.53
C VAL A 441 -5.32 6.73 22.13
N SER A 442 -4.48 7.48 21.44
CA SER A 442 -3.13 7.04 21.05
C SER A 442 -2.24 6.84 22.29
N GLY A 443 -2.20 7.81 23.20
CA GLY A 443 -1.45 7.69 24.46
C GLY A 443 -1.92 6.52 25.32
N PHE A 444 -3.25 6.36 25.47
CA PHE A 444 -3.86 5.21 26.14
C PHE A 444 -3.43 3.88 25.50
N THR A 445 -3.50 3.78 24.16
CA THR A 445 -3.18 2.54 23.42
C THR A 445 -1.70 2.19 23.53
N ILE A 446 -0.82 3.16 23.32
CA ILE A 446 0.64 2.94 23.43
C ILE A 446 0.99 2.39 24.80
N LEU A 447 0.49 3.02 25.87
CA LEU A 447 0.80 2.58 27.22
C LEU A 447 0.17 1.22 27.53
N SER A 448 -1.06 0.95 27.10
CA SER A 448 -1.72 -0.33 27.32
C SER A 448 -0.90 -1.50 26.77
N HIS A 449 -0.27 -1.30 25.61
CA HIS A 449 0.61 -2.29 25.00
C HIS A 449 1.96 -2.39 25.71
N ILE A 450 2.57 -1.27 26.15
CA ILE A 450 3.82 -1.26 26.92
C ILE A 450 3.66 -2.02 28.26
N ILE A 451 2.58 -1.77 29.00
CA ILE A 451 2.30 -2.46 30.27
C ILE A 451 2.18 -3.99 30.07
N ASN A 452 1.62 -4.43 28.95
CA ASN A 452 1.42 -5.84 28.66
C ASN A 452 2.66 -6.57 28.13
N ILE A 453 3.70 -5.86 27.70
CA ILE A 453 4.99 -6.45 27.26
C ILE A 453 5.75 -7.11 28.42
N ARG A 454 5.46 -6.81 29.68
CA ARG A 454 6.19 -7.29 30.88
C ARG A 454 6.40 -8.82 30.99
N LYS A 455 5.64 -9.64 30.27
CA LYS A 455 5.93 -11.08 30.08
C LYS A 455 6.54 -11.26 28.67
N LEU A 456 7.83 -11.02 28.55
CA LEU A 456 8.65 -10.99 27.33
C LEU A 456 8.60 -12.31 26.53
N THR A 457 7.60 -12.45 25.67
CA THR A 457 7.68 -13.37 24.55
C THR A 457 7.83 -12.56 23.28
N PHE A 458 8.75 -12.94 22.40
CA PHE A 458 8.97 -12.24 21.10
C PHE A 458 7.66 -11.98 20.34
N ARG A 459 6.71 -12.89 20.46
CA ARG A 459 5.40 -12.77 19.84
C ARG A 459 4.56 -11.62 20.43
N LYS A 460 4.55 -11.46 21.76
CA LYS A 460 3.84 -10.33 22.40
C LYS A 460 4.47 -9.00 22.02
N ILE A 461 5.80 -8.96 21.93
CA ILE A 461 6.54 -7.79 21.47
C ILE A 461 6.09 -7.44 20.05
N GLY A 462 6.10 -8.40 19.11
CA GLY A 462 5.68 -8.16 17.74
C GLY A 462 4.26 -7.60 17.65
N PHE A 463 3.29 -8.20 18.34
CA PHE A 463 1.92 -7.68 18.38
C PHE A 463 1.84 -6.28 18.97
N SER A 464 2.54 -6.01 20.08
CA SER A 464 2.50 -4.70 20.71
C SER A 464 3.12 -3.63 19.80
N LEU A 465 4.24 -3.91 19.14
CA LEU A 465 4.88 -2.98 18.21
C LEU A 465 3.95 -2.61 17.05
N ILE A 466 3.23 -3.58 16.45
CA ILE A 466 2.28 -3.29 15.39
C ILE A 466 1.23 -2.27 15.85
N HIS A 467 0.61 -2.52 17.00
CA HIS A 467 -0.47 -1.66 17.50
C HIS A 467 0.04 -0.30 18.01
N ILE A 468 1.25 -0.25 18.59
CA ILE A 468 1.93 1.01 18.93
C ILE A 468 2.20 1.81 17.65
N GLY A 469 2.69 1.16 16.59
CA GLY A 469 2.92 1.80 15.30
C GLY A 469 1.64 2.42 14.73
N VAL A 470 0.50 1.70 14.77
CA VAL A 470 -0.80 2.23 14.34
C VAL A 470 -1.24 3.44 15.17
N ALA A 471 -1.03 3.42 16.49
CA ALA A 471 -1.36 4.56 17.36
C ALA A 471 -0.49 5.80 17.07
N LEU A 472 0.80 5.60 16.75
CA LEU A 472 1.68 6.69 16.30
C LEU A 472 1.23 7.26 14.96
N ILE A 473 0.81 6.41 14.00
CA ILE A 473 0.27 6.86 12.71
C ILE A 473 -1.00 7.68 12.90
N LEU A 474 -1.93 7.23 13.77
CA LEU A 474 -3.15 7.99 14.06
C LEU A 474 -2.81 9.37 14.61
N LEU A 475 -1.90 9.45 15.60
CA LEU A 475 -1.51 10.72 16.20
C LEU A 475 -0.87 11.65 15.16
N GLY A 476 0.10 11.13 14.38
CA GLY A 476 0.75 11.87 13.31
C GLY A 476 -0.25 12.37 12.27
N TYR A 477 -1.17 11.50 11.82
CA TYR A 477 -2.21 11.85 10.83
C TYR A 477 -3.14 12.95 11.32
N LEU A 478 -3.68 12.83 12.53
CA LEU A 478 -4.63 13.81 13.06
C LEU A 478 -3.97 15.17 13.26
N VAL A 479 -2.76 15.20 13.83
CA VAL A 479 -2.06 16.46 14.09
C VAL A 479 -1.58 17.11 12.80
N SER A 480 -0.94 16.36 11.91
CA SER A 480 -0.41 16.91 10.65
C SER A 480 -1.52 17.43 9.73
N SER A 481 -2.66 16.71 9.62
CA SER A 481 -3.76 17.11 8.73
C SER A 481 -4.68 18.20 9.31
N THR A 482 -4.68 18.41 10.63
CA THR A 482 -5.60 19.35 11.28
C THR A 482 -4.90 20.63 11.75
N CYS A 483 -3.64 20.52 12.19
CA CYS A 483 -2.86 21.63 12.75
C CYS A 483 -1.83 22.19 11.76
N GLU A 484 -1.91 21.81 10.47
CA GLU A 484 -1.11 22.38 9.40
C GLU A 484 -1.36 23.88 9.28
N ARG A 485 -0.29 24.66 9.06
CA ARG A 485 -0.36 26.09 8.76
C ARG A 485 0.28 26.35 7.42
N VAL A 486 -0.45 27.02 6.52
CA VAL A 486 0.00 27.32 5.15
C VAL A 486 0.13 28.82 4.98
N GLN A 487 1.22 29.26 4.39
CA GLN A 487 1.47 30.66 4.06
C GLN A 487 2.08 30.80 2.67
N THR A 488 1.73 31.89 1.99
CA THR A 488 2.35 32.30 0.74
C THR A 488 3.19 33.54 1.00
N ILE A 489 4.46 33.48 0.64
CA ILE A 489 5.44 34.56 0.87
C ILE A 489 6.06 34.92 -0.48
N SER A 490 6.13 36.23 -0.78
CA SER A 490 6.86 36.73 -1.94
C SER A 490 8.21 37.23 -1.47
N LEU A 491 9.29 36.65 -1.95
CA LEU A 491 10.66 36.98 -1.60
C LEU A 491 11.31 37.74 -2.75
N GLU A 492 12.03 38.81 -2.42
CA GLU A 492 12.90 39.51 -3.35
C GLU A 492 14.35 39.30 -2.93
N ASN A 493 15.25 39.27 -3.91
CA ASN A 493 16.66 39.05 -3.64
C ASN A 493 17.24 40.10 -2.68
N GLY A 494 17.93 39.65 -1.64
CA GLY A 494 18.52 40.50 -0.61
C GLY A 494 17.54 41.04 0.46
N ILE A 495 16.23 40.74 0.37
CA ILE A 495 15.24 41.16 1.37
C ILE A 495 14.83 39.95 2.22
N ALA A 496 15.01 40.08 3.54
CA ALA A 496 14.55 39.09 4.50
C ALA A 496 13.14 39.41 5.01
N ILE A 497 12.25 38.44 4.97
CA ILE A 497 10.86 38.58 5.44
C ILE A 497 10.66 37.67 6.65
N MET A 498 10.11 38.20 7.73
CA MET A 498 9.74 37.45 8.93
C MET A 498 8.27 37.01 8.85
N SER A 499 8.03 35.71 9.03
CA SER A 499 6.69 35.14 9.04
C SER A 499 6.65 33.88 9.91
N CYS A 500 5.59 33.70 10.72
CA CYS A 500 5.38 32.53 11.63
C CYS A 500 6.58 32.22 12.55
N GLY A 501 7.31 33.23 13.01
CA GLY A 501 8.47 33.06 13.89
C GLY A 501 9.74 32.59 13.18
N TYR A 502 9.76 32.62 11.84
CA TYR A 502 10.93 32.34 11.01
C TYR A 502 11.24 33.48 10.08
N THR A 503 12.51 33.63 9.75
CA THR A 503 13.00 34.58 8.75
C THR A 503 13.32 33.86 7.47
N TYR A 504 12.87 34.38 6.34
CA TYR A 504 13.07 33.84 4.99
C TYR A 504 13.84 34.86 4.17
N ALA A 505 14.91 34.45 3.54
CA ALA A 505 15.66 35.27 2.61
C ALA A 505 15.94 34.48 1.32
N LEU A 506 15.66 35.11 0.17
CA LEU A 506 16.10 34.63 -1.12
C LEU A 506 17.55 35.07 -1.33
N GLU A 507 18.46 34.09 -1.42
CA GLU A 507 19.88 34.36 -1.66
C GLU A 507 20.21 34.45 -3.14
N GLU A 508 19.68 33.50 -3.92
CA GLU A 508 19.99 33.40 -5.35
C GLU A 508 18.92 32.62 -6.09
N VAL A 509 18.78 32.89 -7.38
CA VAL A 509 17.98 32.10 -8.30
C VAL A 509 18.91 31.53 -9.36
N ASN A 510 19.04 30.21 -9.40
CA ASN A 510 19.88 29.49 -10.34
C ASN A 510 19.02 28.88 -11.46
N LYS A 511 19.43 29.05 -12.70
CA LYS A 511 18.84 28.42 -13.87
C LYS A 511 19.80 27.40 -14.43
N THR A 512 19.36 26.15 -14.52
CA THR A 512 20.11 25.07 -15.14
C THR A 512 19.36 24.56 -16.36
N ILE A 513 20.05 24.37 -17.50
CA ILE A 513 19.48 23.83 -18.72
C ILE A 513 20.17 22.50 -18.99
N SER A 514 19.40 21.42 -19.14
CA SER A 514 19.90 20.08 -19.46
C SER A 514 19.13 19.57 -20.68
N GLY A 515 19.79 19.58 -21.83
CA GLY A 515 19.14 19.25 -23.09
C GLY A 515 18.03 20.25 -23.42
N LEU A 516 16.79 19.75 -23.55
CA LEU A 516 15.60 20.58 -23.75
C LEU A 516 14.97 21.06 -22.43
N ASP A 517 15.31 20.43 -21.29
CA ASP A 517 14.68 20.72 -20.01
C ASP A 517 15.35 21.91 -19.31
N ALA A 518 14.56 22.71 -18.59
CA ALA A 518 15.05 23.83 -17.80
C ALA A 518 14.59 23.69 -16.35
N GLU A 519 15.50 23.87 -15.40
CA GLU A 519 15.22 23.88 -13.98
C GLU A 519 15.61 25.23 -13.38
N TYR A 520 14.69 25.81 -12.61
CA TYR A 520 14.91 27.02 -11.84
C TYR A 520 14.92 26.67 -10.37
N ILE A 521 16.02 26.91 -9.68
CA ILE A 521 16.24 26.60 -8.28
C ILE A 521 16.32 27.91 -7.50
N ALA A 522 15.49 28.08 -6.48
CA ALA A 522 15.60 29.19 -5.53
C ALA A 522 16.42 28.73 -4.31
N LEU A 523 17.48 29.45 -3.99
CA LEU A 523 18.26 29.27 -2.77
C LEU A 523 17.63 30.11 -1.67
N ILE A 524 16.94 29.48 -0.72
CA ILE A 524 16.17 30.15 0.32
C ILE A 524 16.74 29.78 1.68
N ARG A 525 17.27 30.78 2.38
CA ARG A 525 17.72 30.61 3.77
C ARG A 525 16.55 30.82 4.73
N ILE A 526 16.36 29.86 5.64
CA ILE A 526 15.33 29.90 6.67
C ILE A 526 15.97 29.72 8.03
N GLY A 527 15.54 30.53 9.03
CA GLY A 527 15.95 30.40 10.43
C GLY A 527 15.04 31.16 11.36
N ALA A 528 15.01 30.85 12.66
CA ALA A 528 14.38 31.73 13.65
C ALA A 528 15.15 33.07 13.73
N PRO A 529 14.52 34.19 14.14
CA PRO A 529 15.20 35.49 14.13
C PRO A 529 16.55 35.50 14.86
N THR A 530 16.63 34.88 16.03
CA THR A 530 17.88 34.70 16.80
C THR A 530 18.85 33.73 16.15
N GLU A 531 18.33 32.65 15.56
CA GLU A 531 19.09 31.62 14.85
C GLU A 531 19.56 32.12 13.48
N TYR A 532 18.78 32.98 12.80
CA TYR A 532 19.18 33.54 11.53
C TYR A 532 20.42 34.46 11.67
N VAL A 533 20.46 35.29 12.74
CA VAL A 533 21.65 36.05 13.08
C VAL A 533 22.84 35.12 13.41
N ALA A 534 22.59 34.06 14.16
CA ALA A 534 23.60 33.07 14.47
C ALA A 534 24.08 32.28 13.22
N ALA A 535 23.20 32.08 12.24
CA ALA A 535 23.55 31.44 10.96
C ALA A 535 24.39 32.34 10.05
N LEU A 536 24.19 33.64 10.11
CA LEU A 536 25.06 34.60 9.43
C LEU A 536 26.50 34.58 10.00
N ILE A 537 26.69 34.06 11.21
CA ILE A 537 27.97 33.83 11.89
C ILE A 537 28.43 32.34 11.77
N GLU A 538 27.79 31.55 10.87
CA GLU A 538 28.13 30.17 10.61
C GLU A 538 28.02 29.21 11.81
N ILE A 539 27.03 29.40 12.70
CA ILE A 539 26.74 28.44 13.79
C ILE A 539 25.95 27.26 13.19
N PRO A 540 26.46 26.02 13.20
CA PRO A 540 25.79 24.86 12.63
C PRO A 540 24.43 24.59 13.28
N GLY A 541 23.39 24.36 12.47
CA GLY A 541 22.04 23.96 12.93
C GLY A 541 21.07 25.11 13.27
N ALA A 542 21.52 26.38 13.22
CA ALA A 542 20.67 27.55 13.49
C ALA A 542 19.75 27.94 12.32
N SER A 543 20.08 27.52 11.10
CA SER A 543 19.27 27.77 9.89
C SER A 543 19.44 26.67 8.87
N ALA A 544 18.55 26.64 7.86
CA ALA A 544 18.65 25.75 6.70
C ALA A 544 18.68 26.57 5.41
N LEU A 545 19.47 26.11 4.45
CA LEU A 545 19.44 26.57 3.07
C LEU A 545 18.61 25.57 2.26
N LEU A 546 17.40 25.95 1.88
CA LEU A 546 16.49 25.13 1.10
C LEU A 546 16.60 25.46 -0.40
N LYS A 547 16.37 24.45 -1.23
CA LYS A 547 16.54 24.49 -2.68
C LYS A 547 15.27 24.02 -3.41
N PRO A 548 14.08 24.57 -3.13
CA PRO A 548 12.91 24.22 -3.91
C PRO A 548 13.12 24.62 -5.37
N SER A 549 12.59 23.82 -6.31
CA SER A 549 12.78 24.11 -7.74
C SER A 549 11.48 23.99 -8.54
N ILE A 550 11.47 24.65 -9.70
CA ILE A 550 10.47 24.44 -10.77
C ILE A 550 11.22 23.91 -11.97
N LYS A 551 10.82 22.71 -12.40
CA LYS A 551 11.44 22.03 -13.53
C LYS A 551 10.47 21.89 -14.69
N TYR A 552 10.90 22.38 -15.85
CA TYR A 552 10.16 22.34 -17.11
C TYR A 552 10.66 21.17 -17.94
N TYR A 553 9.82 20.18 -18.12
CA TYR A 553 10.10 19.01 -18.97
C TYR A 553 9.44 19.20 -20.34
N TYR A 554 10.15 19.84 -21.27
CA TYR A 554 9.60 20.18 -22.59
C TYR A 554 9.16 18.95 -23.39
N LYS A 555 9.90 17.84 -23.27
CA LYS A 555 9.58 16.57 -23.93
C LYS A 555 8.21 15.99 -23.50
N PHE A 556 7.78 16.28 -22.28
CA PHE A 556 6.52 15.82 -21.67
C PHE A 556 5.46 16.91 -21.58
N ASN A 557 5.80 18.14 -21.96
CA ASN A 557 4.97 19.32 -21.75
C ASN A 557 4.44 19.41 -20.31
N THR A 558 5.33 19.21 -19.33
CA THR A 558 4.99 19.11 -17.92
C THR A 558 5.88 20.05 -17.09
N ILE A 559 5.27 20.71 -16.11
CA ILE A 559 5.95 21.55 -15.14
C ILE A 559 5.83 20.88 -13.78
N LEU A 560 6.95 20.68 -13.09
CA LEU A 560 6.98 20.16 -11.73
C LEU A 560 7.55 21.18 -10.76
N ALA A 561 6.80 21.47 -9.70
CA ALA A 561 7.31 22.18 -8.54
C ALA A 561 7.85 21.14 -7.54
N ILE A 562 9.16 21.04 -7.43
CA ILE A 562 9.83 20.12 -6.51
C ILE A 562 10.07 20.88 -5.20
N PRO A 563 9.49 20.45 -4.09
CA PRO A 563 9.67 21.10 -2.79
C PRO A 563 11.02 20.74 -2.19
N ASP A 564 11.42 21.53 -1.19
CA ASP A 564 12.46 21.12 -0.25
C ASP A 564 11.94 21.21 1.19
N ILE A 565 12.41 20.32 2.06
CA ILE A 565 11.83 20.07 3.38
C ILE A 565 12.90 20.17 4.46
N TRP A 566 12.67 21.06 5.43
CA TRP A 566 13.50 21.13 6.61
C TRP A 566 12.79 20.49 7.82
N SER A 567 13.23 19.30 8.18
CA SER A 567 12.68 18.57 9.34
C SER A 567 13.38 19.02 10.61
N ARG A 568 12.65 19.67 11.52
CA ARG A 568 13.09 20.06 12.87
C ARG A 568 12.39 19.20 13.93
N GLY A 569 12.88 17.98 14.13
CA GLY A 569 12.35 17.04 15.12
C GLY A 569 10.88 16.67 14.88
N TRP A 570 9.96 17.47 15.42
CA TRP A 570 8.53 17.19 15.36
C TRP A 570 7.76 18.06 14.37
N ILE A 571 8.42 18.95 13.63
CA ILE A 571 7.80 19.84 12.65
C ILE A 571 8.60 19.79 11.37
N ASP A 572 7.93 19.52 10.24
CA ASP A 572 8.49 19.73 8.92
C ASP A 572 8.11 21.12 8.41
N ILE A 573 9.11 21.88 7.97
CA ILE A 573 8.93 23.12 7.23
C ILE A 573 9.09 22.76 5.76
N TYR A 574 7.97 22.67 5.07
CA TYR A 574 7.87 22.30 3.67
C TYR A 574 7.79 23.56 2.81
N VAL A 575 8.70 23.73 1.87
CA VAL A 575 8.75 24.90 0.99
C VAL A 575 8.62 24.46 -0.46
N SER A 576 7.64 25.00 -1.17
CA SER A 576 7.48 24.80 -2.61
C SER A 576 7.41 26.15 -3.33
N LEU A 577 7.88 26.17 -4.58
CA LEU A 577 7.79 27.34 -5.44
C LEU A 577 6.42 27.39 -6.12
N HIS A 578 5.77 28.55 -6.05
CA HIS A 578 4.57 28.86 -6.82
C HIS A 578 4.93 29.54 -8.16
N SER A 579 5.85 30.51 -8.10
CA SER A 579 6.41 31.17 -9.28
C SER A 579 7.82 31.68 -8.97
N ILE A 580 8.62 31.86 -9.99
CA ILE A 580 10.01 32.29 -9.89
C ILE A 580 10.36 33.21 -11.04
N THR A 581 11.13 34.27 -10.76
CA THR A 581 11.76 35.17 -11.72
C THR A 581 13.26 35.29 -11.40
N GLU A 582 14.03 36.05 -12.15
CA GLU A 582 15.47 36.21 -11.91
C GLU A 582 15.79 36.83 -10.54
N ASN A 583 14.91 37.71 -10.03
CA ASN A 583 15.15 38.46 -8.81
C ASN A 583 14.10 38.23 -7.70
N SER A 584 13.11 37.40 -7.95
CA SER A 584 12.05 37.13 -6.97
C SER A 584 11.52 35.72 -7.05
N ALA A 585 11.05 35.20 -5.90
CA ALA A 585 10.39 33.92 -5.80
C ALA A 585 9.13 34.05 -4.94
N ARG A 586 8.02 33.49 -5.43
CA ARG A 586 6.81 33.32 -4.63
C ARG A 586 6.77 31.89 -4.13
N ILE A 587 6.80 31.73 -2.81
CA ILE A 587 6.87 30.43 -2.14
C ILE A 587 5.59 30.14 -1.38
N ILE A 588 5.27 28.87 -1.26
CA ILE A 588 4.27 28.34 -0.34
C ILE A 588 5.04 27.60 0.76
N VAL A 589 4.88 28.07 1.99
CA VAL A 589 5.48 27.46 3.18
C VAL A 589 4.39 26.75 3.97
N ARG A 590 4.62 25.49 4.30
CA ARG A 590 3.74 24.68 5.13
C ARG A 590 4.46 24.23 6.38
N PHE A 591 3.85 24.44 7.52
CA PHE A 591 4.31 23.91 8.81
C PHE A 591 3.49 22.68 9.12
N ILE A 592 4.11 21.51 9.06
CA ILE A 592 3.43 20.23 9.19
C ILE A 592 3.91 19.54 10.48
N PRO A 593 3.16 19.70 11.59
CA PRO A 593 3.58 19.13 12.86
C PRO A 593 3.34 17.63 12.91
N LEU A 594 4.22 16.90 13.59
CA LEU A 594 4.18 15.46 13.90
C LEU A 594 4.03 14.52 12.69
N VAL A 595 4.25 14.99 11.46
CA VAL A 595 4.23 14.10 10.27
C VAL A 595 5.28 12.97 10.39
N SER A 596 6.40 13.22 11.05
CA SER A 596 7.44 12.22 11.35
C SER A 596 6.91 11.01 12.11
N LEU A 597 5.85 11.16 12.93
CA LEU A 597 5.22 10.03 13.63
C LEU A 597 4.55 9.03 12.68
N ILE A 598 4.11 9.48 11.50
CA ILE A 598 3.56 8.57 10.49
C ILE A 598 4.67 7.61 10.02
N TRP A 599 5.83 8.16 9.68
CA TRP A 599 6.98 7.38 9.19
C TRP A 599 7.53 6.45 10.27
N ILE A 600 7.72 6.97 11.50
CA ILE A 600 8.17 6.19 12.65
C ILE A 600 7.15 5.09 12.97
N GLY A 601 5.87 5.40 12.99
CA GLY A 601 4.80 4.44 13.24
C GLY A 601 4.79 3.30 12.24
N CYS A 602 5.00 3.61 10.96
CA CYS A 602 5.13 2.61 9.89
C CYS A 602 6.35 1.69 10.10
N ILE A 603 7.51 2.24 10.44
CA ILE A 603 8.71 1.46 10.72
C ILE A 603 8.47 0.52 11.91
N VAL A 604 7.92 1.03 13.01
CA VAL A 604 7.60 0.25 14.21
C VAL A 604 6.61 -0.88 13.90
N MET A 605 5.58 -0.60 13.09
CA MET A 605 4.58 -1.56 12.66
C MET A 605 5.19 -2.68 11.79
N VAL A 606 6.06 -2.34 10.84
CA VAL A 606 6.75 -3.31 9.99
C VAL A 606 7.72 -4.15 10.81
N CYS A 607 8.51 -3.56 11.70
CA CYS A 607 9.41 -4.30 12.60
C CYS A 607 8.64 -5.32 13.46
N GLY A 608 7.50 -4.91 14.04
CA GLY A 608 6.62 -5.81 14.78
C GLY A 608 6.12 -6.97 13.94
N SER A 609 5.75 -6.71 12.70
CA SER A 609 5.24 -7.72 11.75
C SER A 609 6.32 -8.72 11.32
N LEU A 610 7.54 -8.25 11.09
CA LEU A 610 8.69 -9.12 10.78
C LEU A 610 9.02 -10.07 11.95
N ILE A 611 8.93 -9.59 13.20
CA ILE A 611 9.08 -10.45 14.38
C ILE A 611 8.04 -11.57 14.38
N LEU A 612 6.80 -11.28 14.01
CA LEU A 612 5.73 -12.29 13.92
C LEU A 612 5.91 -13.26 12.75
N LEU A 613 6.53 -12.83 11.66
CA LEU A 613 6.81 -13.68 10.50
C LEU A 613 7.94 -14.67 10.80
N LEU A 614 9.03 -14.20 11.46
CA LEU A 614 10.21 -15.02 11.79
C LEU A 614 9.96 -16.07 12.87
N LYS A 615 8.96 -15.89 13.74
CA LYS A 615 8.57 -16.86 14.79
C LYS A 615 7.11 -17.29 14.63
N PRO A 616 6.80 -18.15 13.66
CA PRO A 616 5.44 -18.65 13.46
C PRO A 616 4.95 -19.48 14.66
N PHE A 617 3.63 -19.52 14.84
CA PHE A 617 2.97 -20.28 15.90
C PHE A 617 3.38 -21.76 15.86
N ARG A 618 3.98 -22.28 16.95
CA ARG A 618 4.06 -23.74 17.17
C ARG A 618 2.69 -24.25 17.60
N HIS A 619 2.25 -25.35 17.02
CA HIS A 619 0.91 -25.95 17.21
C HIS A 619 0.56 -26.30 18.69
N LYS A 620 1.55 -26.38 19.58
CA LYS A 620 1.39 -26.79 20.99
C LYS A 620 1.07 -25.63 21.97
N GLU A 621 1.12 -24.36 21.57
CA GLU A 621 0.92 -23.23 22.51
C GLU A 621 -0.56 -22.82 22.68
N THR A 622 -1.49 -23.44 21.99
CA THR A 622 -2.91 -23.06 22.01
C THR A 622 -3.71 -23.67 23.16
N VAL A 623 -3.17 -24.65 23.89
CA VAL A 623 -3.92 -25.40 24.94
C VAL A 623 -3.62 -24.89 26.37
N ASN A 624 -2.52 -24.18 26.63
CA ASN A 624 -2.07 -23.79 27.98
C ASN A 624 -2.12 -22.30 28.28
N SER A 625 -2.92 -21.49 27.61
CA SER A 625 -3.14 -20.08 27.99
C SER A 625 -4.55 -19.87 28.56
N ASN A 626 -4.83 -20.58 29.62
CA ASN A 626 -5.94 -20.26 30.54
C ASN A 626 -5.59 -19.05 31.40
#